data_77a3fd406dc0ad5ac290fff12d36656c
#
_entry.id   77a3fd406dc0ad5ac290fff12d36656c
#
_cell.length_a   1.000
_cell.length_b   1.000
_cell.length_c   1.000
_cell.angle_alpha   90.00
_cell.angle_beta   90.00
_cell.angle_gamma   90.00
#
_symmetry.space_group_name_H-M   'P 1'
#
loop_
_entity.id
_entity.type
_entity.pdbx_description
1 polymer ?
#
loop_
_entity_poly.entity_id
_entity_poly.type
_entity_poly.pdbx_seq_one_letter_code
_entity_poly.pdbx_strand_id
1 'polypeptide(L)'
;MNSTSSNQGFVITAFWETKPGEEDSVAGLLRQFLPEARKEEGVKEFQIHQSVTKPQEFFFYEVFAAETTFAAHQQTERFKKFILGEAIPKLAKRERSQFQFI
;
A
#
# COMPACT_ATOMS: atom_id res chain seq x y z
N MET A 1 -18.75 25.39 0.78
CA MET A 1 -18.42 24.62 0.71
C MET A 1 -17.79 23.77 1.22
N ASN A 2 -17.73 23.48 1.42
CA ASN A 2 -17.12 22.74 1.90
C ASN A 2 -16.35 21.94 1.46
N SER A 3 -15.66 22.00 1.66
CA SER A 3 -14.64 21.27 1.03
C SER A 3 -14.93 19.80 0.99
N THR A 4 -15.30 19.30 -0.15
CA THR A 4 -15.63 17.90 -0.28
C THR A 4 -14.40 17.02 -0.34
N SER A 5 -13.23 17.56 -0.78
CA SER A 5 -12.03 16.74 -0.93
C SER A 5 -11.57 16.17 0.42
N SER A 6 -11.69 16.93 1.51
CA SER A 6 -11.29 16.44 2.83
C SER A 6 -12.18 15.31 3.32
N ASN A 7 -13.41 15.18 2.78
CA ASN A 7 -14.34 14.11 3.16
C ASN A 7 -14.16 12.86 2.33
N GLN A 8 -13.37 12.93 1.25
CA GLN A 8 -13.19 11.81 0.34
C GLN A 8 -12.05 10.90 0.75
N GLY A 9 -11.17 11.41 1.58
CA GLY A 9 -10.13 10.58 2.14
C GLY A 9 -8.73 11.09 1.92
N PHE A 10 -7.81 10.37 2.50
CA PHE A 10 -6.38 10.61 2.47
C PHE A 10 -5.78 9.56 1.53
N VAL A 11 -5.15 9.98 0.44
CA VAL A 11 -4.70 9.09 -0.62
C VAL A 11 -3.19 8.87 -0.53
N ILE A 12 -2.80 7.60 -0.53
CA ILE A 12 -1.40 7.20 -0.59
C ILE A 12 -1.22 6.36 -1.85
N THR A 13 -0.18 6.66 -2.61
CA THR A 13 0.29 5.76 -3.66
C THR A 13 1.69 5.31 -3.33
N ALA A 14 2.04 4.12 -3.80
CA ALA A 14 3.39 3.61 -3.63
C ALA A 14 3.81 2.86 -4.89
N PHE A 15 5.09 2.92 -5.16
CA PHE A 15 5.70 2.17 -6.26
C PHE A 15 6.84 1.34 -5.69
N TRP A 16 6.86 0.07 -6.02
CA TRP A 16 7.92 -0.84 -5.61
C TRP A 16 8.54 -1.51 -6.83
N GLU A 17 9.84 -1.68 -6.79
CA GLU A 17 10.54 -2.56 -7.71
C GLU A 17 11.29 -3.58 -6.89
N THR A 18 11.05 -4.87 -7.14
CA THR A 18 11.73 -5.94 -6.39
C THR A 18 13.13 -6.15 -6.94
N LYS A 19 13.99 -6.75 -6.10
CA LYS A 19 15.24 -7.31 -6.57
C LYS A 19 14.95 -8.43 -7.55
N PRO A 20 15.85 -8.70 -8.51
CA PRO A 20 15.64 -9.77 -9.47
C PRO A 20 15.38 -11.10 -8.77
N GLY A 21 14.34 -11.81 -9.24
CA GLY A 21 13.99 -13.12 -8.68
C GLY A 21 13.09 -13.09 -7.47
N GLU A 22 12.79 -11.91 -6.91
CA GLU A 22 11.97 -11.80 -5.71
C GLU A 22 10.50 -11.47 -5.99
N GLU A 23 10.13 -11.31 -7.26
CA GLU A 23 8.79 -10.85 -7.60
C GLU A 23 7.68 -11.79 -7.15
N ASP A 24 7.90 -13.10 -7.28
CA ASP A 24 6.86 -14.06 -6.85
C ASP A 24 6.73 -14.10 -5.33
N SER A 25 7.84 -14.00 -4.64
CA SER A 25 7.84 -13.96 -3.17
C SER A 25 7.08 -12.73 -2.67
N VAL A 26 7.35 -11.56 -3.26
CA VAL A 26 6.67 -10.33 -2.88
C VAL A 26 5.19 -10.41 -3.22
N ALA A 27 4.85 -10.92 -4.40
CA ALA A 27 3.44 -11.07 -4.77
C ALA A 27 2.70 -11.97 -3.78
N GLY A 28 3.33 -13.07 -3.34
CA GLY A 28 2.73 -13.97 -2.37
C GLY A 28 2.48 -13.30 -1.02
N LEU A 29 3.46 -12.53 -0.54
CA LEU A 29 3.31 -11.77 0.69
C LEU A 29 2.15 -10.77 0.60
N LEU A 30 2.04 -10.07 -0.54
CA LEU A 30 1.00 -9.07 -0.73
C LEU A 30 -0.39 -9.70 -0.83
N ARG A 31 -0.50 -10.90 -1.42
CA ARG A 31 -1.78 -11.62 -1.46
C ARG A 31 -2.28 -11.99 -0.07
N GLN A 32 -1.36 -12.29 0.85
CA GLN A 32 -1.72 -12.57 2.23
C GLN A 32 -2.08 -11.28 2.98
N PHE A 33 -1.37 -10.22 2.70
CA PHE A 33 -1.52 -8.94 3.40
C PHE A 33 -2.81 -8.22 3.02
N LEU A 34 -3.15 -8.21 1.73
CA LEU A 34 -4.21 -7.35 1.18
C LEU A 34 -5.59 -7.56 1.80
N PRO A 35 -6.09 -8.82 1.93
CA PRO A 35 -7.44 -9.01 2.48
C PRO A 35 -7.58 -8.46 3.89
N GLU A 36 -6.53 -8.58 4.70
CA GLU A 36 -6.56 -8.11 6.07
C GLU A 36 -6.43 -6.59 6.14
N ALA A 37 -5.62 -6.00 5.27
CA ALA A 37 -5.50 -4.55 5.20
C ALA A 37 -6.84 -3.91 4.84
N ARG A 38 -7.59 -4.54 3.95
CA ARG A 38 -8.91 -4.05 3.55
C ARG A 38 -9.93 -4.04 4.67
N LYS A 39 -9.72 -4.86 5.71
CA LYS A 39 -10.66 -4.95 6.83
C LYS A 39 -10.37 -3.93 7.92
N GLU A 40 -9.26 -3.21 7.83
CA GLU A 40 -8.90 -2.24 8.86
C GLU A 40 -9.90 -1.08 8.86
N GLU A 41 -10.24 -0.63 10.05
CA GLU A 41 -11.18 0.47 10.20
C GLU A 41 -10.63 1.72 9.52
N GLY A 42 -11.49 2.39 8.72
CA GLY A 42 -11.09 3.61 8.05
C GLY A 42 -10.38 3.41 6.72
N VAL A 43 -10.10 2.16 6.32
CA VAL A 43 -9.58 1.89 4.98
C VAL A 43 -10.73 1.90 4.00
N LYS A 44 -10.73 2.88 3.10
CA LYS A 44 -11.80 3.02 2.11
C LYS A 44 -11.52 2.27 0.83
N GLU A 45 -10.25 2.23 0.42
CA GLU A 45 -9.83 1.54 -0.79
C GLU A 45 -8.40 1.07 -0.57
N PHE A 46 -8.09 -0.13 -1.03
CA PHE A 46 -6.74 -0.64 -0.95
C PHE A 46 -6.53 -1.57 -2.15
N GLN A 47 -5.75 -1.10 -3.12
CA GLN A 47 -5.48 -1.84 -4.35
C GLN A 47 -3.98 -2.05 -4.49
N ILE A 48 -3.60 -3.24 -4.88
CA ILE A 48 -2.21 -3.57 -5.20
C ILE A 48 -2.20 -4.13 -6.61
N HIS A 49 -1.34 -3.58 -7.46
CA HIS A 49 -1.25 -3.96 -8.86
C HIS A 49 0.17 -4.41 -9.17
N GLN A 50 0.31 -5.44 -9.98
CA GLN A 50 1.59 -5.87 -10.49
C GLN A 50 1.63 -5.60 -11.99
N SER A 51 2.73 -5.05 -12.49
CA SER A 51 2.88 -4.77 -13.91
C SER A 51 2.82 -6.07 -14.71
N VAL A 52 2.10 -6.03 -15.84
CA VAL A 52 2.00 -7.22 -16.70
C VAL A 52 3.20 -7.36 -17.64
N THR A 53 3.96 -6.28 -17.80
CA THR A 53 5.15 -6.32 -18.68
C THR A 53 6.45 -6.36 -17.89
N LYS A 54 6.43 -5.85 -16.65
CA LYS A 54 7.60 -5.82 -15.77
C LYS A 54 7.21 -6.39 -14.41
N PRO A 55 7.20 -7.72 -14.24
CA PRO A 55 6.64 -8.34 -13.01
C PRO A 55 7.32 -7.90 -11.71
N GLN A 56 8.50 -7.29 -11.78
CA GLN A 56 9.17 -6.77 -10.60
C GLN A 56 8.54 -5.48 -10.08
N GLU A 57 7.64 -4.85 -10.85
CA GLU A 57 7.04 -3.57 -10.49
C GLU A 57 5.64 -3.75 -9.93
N PHE A 58 5.40 -3.09 -8.79
CA PHE A 58 4.11 -3.10 -8.10
C PHE A 58 3.68 -1.67 -7.85
N PHE A 59 2.39 -1.42 -7.97
CA PHE A 59 1.80 -0.12 -7.71
C PHE A 59 0.67 -0.26 -6.69
N PHE A 60 0.65 0.63 -5.70
CA PHE A 60 -0.34 0.63 -4.63
C PHE A 60 -1.19 1.88 -4.74
N TYR A 61 -2.50 1.71 -4.59
CA TYR A 61 -3.43 2.82 -4.48
C TYR A 61 -4.25 2.59 -3.21
N GLU A 62 -4.12 3.52 -2.26
CA GLU A 62 -4.70 3.34 -0.93
C GLU A 62 -5.44 4.61 -0.55
N VAL A 63 -6.69 4.47 -0.08
CA VAL A 63 -7.49 5.59 0.39
C VAL A 63 -7.90 5.31 1.82
N PHE A 64 -7.55 6.22 2.71
CA PHE A 64 -7.85 6.14 4.14
C PHE A 64 -8.82 7.26 4.52
N ALA A 65 -9.58 7.06 5.59
CA ALA A 65 -10.52 8.07 6.06
C ALA A 65 -9.81 9.38 6.42
N ALA A 66 -8.60 9.28 6.98
CA ALA A 66 -7.82 10.43 7.41
C ALA A 66 -6.35 10.04 7.51
N GLU A 67 -5.49 11.03 7.69
CA GLU A 67 -4.06 10.78 7.88
C GLU A 67 -3.80 9.90 9.11
N THR A 68 -4.58 10.09 10.18
CA THR A 68 -4.44 9.26 11.38
C THR A 68 -4.77 7.80 11.11
N THR A 69 -5.68 7.53 10.18
CA THR A 69 -6.01 6.17 9.78
C THR A 69 -4.82 5.51 9.10
N PHE A 70 -4.13 6.26 8.23
CA PHE A 70 -2.93 5.75 7.59
C PHE A 70 -1.84 5.47 8.62
N ALA A 71 -1.66 6.38 9.59
CA ALA A 71 -0.68 6.16 10.65
C ALA A 71 -0.99 4.90 11.45
N ALA A 72 -2.27 4.67 11.76
CA ALA A 72 -2.69 3.47 12.47
C ALA A 72 -2.40 2.21 11.65
N HIS A 73 -2.63 2.28 10.33
CA HIS A 73 -2.33 1.17 9.42
C HIS A 73 -0.86 0.76 9.53
N GLN A 74 0.04 1.72 9.60
CA GLN A 74 1.47 1.47 9.69
C GLN A 74 1.89 0.89 11.06
N GLN A 75 1.03 0.98 12.06
CA GLN A 75 1.30 0.45 13.39
C GLN A 75 0.75 -0.95 13.60
N THR A 76 0.03 -1.51 12.62
CA THR A 76 -0.50 -2.87 12.76
C THR A 76 0.63 -3.89 12.75
N GLU A 77 0.39 -5.01 13.44
CA GLU A 77 1.36 -6.11 13.48
C GLU A 77 1.61 -6.68 12.09
N ARG A 78 0.54 -6.79 11.27
CA ARG A 78 0.73 -7.34 9.93
C ARG A 78 1.51 -6.40 9.02
N PHE A 79 1.37 -5.06 9.17
CA PHE A 79 2.21 -4.13 8.41
C PHE A 79 3.67 -4.34 8.79
N LYS A 80 3.94 -4.41 10.09
CA LYS A 80 5.32 -4.59 10.57
C LYS A 80 5.90 -5.92 10.12
N LYS A 81 5.11 -6.99 10.19
CA LYS A 81 5.59 -8.32 9.81
C LYS A 81 5.74 -8.46 8.30
N PHE A 82 4.67 -8.24 7.55
CA PHE A 82 4.67 -8.54 6.11
C PHE A 82 5.38 -7.46 5.31
N ILE A 83 5.17 -6.20 5.65
CA ILE A 83 5.72 -5.10 4.86
C ILE A 83 7.14 -4.78 5.31
N LEU A 84 7.31 -4.34 6.56
CA LEU A 84 8.64 -3.93 7.03
C LEU A 84 9.59 -5.12 7.19
N GLY A 85 9.08 -6.24 7.69
CA GLY A 85 9.93 -7.38 8.02
C GLY A 85 10.28 -8.27 6.85
N GLU A 86 9.36 -8.44 5.90
CA GLU A 86 9.56 -9.43 4.85
C GLU A 86 9.61 -8.85 3.45
N ALA A 87 8.71 -7.91 3.09
CA ALA A 87 8.65 -7.40 1.73
C ALA A 87 9.75 -6.38 1.44
N ILE A 88 9.92 -5.40 2.31
CA ILE A 88 10.87 -4.30 2.06
C ILE A 88 12.29 -4.79 1.83
N PRO A 89 12.82 -5.78 2.58
CA PRO A 89 14.18 -6.28 2.31
C PRO A 89 14.35 -6.87 0.90
N LYS A 90 13.26 -7.23 0.23
CA LYS A 90 13.29 -7.82 -1.11
C LYS A 90 13.19 -6.79 -2.23
N LEU A 91 13.14 -5.49 -1.87
CA LEU A 91 12.95 -4.43 -2.85
C LEU A 91 14.28 -3.79 -3.24
N ALA A 92 14.40 -3.48 -4.53
CA ALA A 92 15.49 -2.67 -5.06
C ALA A 92 15.15 -1.19 -4.98
N LYS A 93 13.85 -0.84 -5.05
CA LYS A 93 13.42 0.55 -5.08
C LYS A 93 12.01 0.66 -4.52
N ARG A 94 11.74 1.75 -3.81
CA ARG A 94 10.36 2.07 -3.39
C ARG A 94 10.19 3.57 -3.28
N GLU A 95 8.98 4.02 -3.64
CA GLU A 95 8.59 5.42 -3.55
C GLU A 95 7.18 5.48 -2.99
N ARG A 96 6.88 6.56 -2.27
CA ARG A 96 5.55 6.75 -1.70
C ARG A 96 5.18 8.22 -1.85
N SER A 97 3.92 8.49 -2.20
CA SER A 97 3.42 9.83 -2.40
C SER A 97 2.06 10.00 -1.75
N GLN A 98 1.75 11.23 -1.36
CA GLN A 98 0.47 11.59 -0.78
C GLN A 98 -0.30 12.44 -1.75
N PHE A 99 -1.61 12.20 -1.84
CA PHE A 99 -2.49 12.96 -2.72
C PHE A 99 -3.78 13.28 -1.97
N GLN A 100 -4.53 14.20 -2.52
CA GLN A 100 -5.88 14.48 -2.05
C GLN A 100 -6.80 14.55 -3.25
N PHE A 101 -8.07 14.28 -3.02
CA PHE A 101 -9.06 14.40 -4.07
C PHE A 101 -9.24 15.86 -4.47
N ILE A 102 -9.55 16.10 -5.71
CA ILE A 102 -9.92 17.41 -6.20
C ILE A 102 -11.45 17.60 -6.00
#